data_43aa7f4e67f0eb555499eb1aec8024a4
#
_entry.id   43aa7f4e67f0eb555499eb1aec8024a4
#
_cell.length_a   1.000
_cell.length_b   1.000
_cell.length_c   1.000
_cell.angle_alpha   90.00
_cell.angle_beta   90.00
_cell.angle_gamma   90.00
#
_symmetry.space_group_name_H-M   'P 1'
#
loop_
_entity.id
_entity.type
_entity.pdbx_description
1 polymer ?
#
loop_
_entity_poly.entity_id
_entity_poly.type
_entity_poly.pdbx_seq_one_letter_code
_entity_poly.pdbx_strand_id
1 'polypeptide(L)'
;GLSMGLGAFLAGVLLADSEFRHEIESQIEPFKGLLLGLSFMAAGMSIDLPLIVAEPLPIVLGTVALLATKSVVLFAIALRPARMSWREALQLGVVLALGGEFAFVVLAEAVKAGLIDTALQNRLVAIVGLSMALTPLSMIAIARVLRAYPEKAAPRAFDAIPDHQPQVILAGFGRFGQIVARILVAQKIPFIALETDPKHLDFMRRFGNKVYFGDASRPDLLRAAGAGSAKLFINAIDGAEANLRVTRV
;
A
#
# COMPACT_ATOMS: atom_id res chain seq x y z
N GLY A 1 31.60 -23.41 -5.06
CA GLY A 1 31.31 -22.66 -3.83
C GLY A 1 30.00 -21.90 -3.93
N LEU A 2 29.41 -21.54 -2.81
CA LEU A 2 28.19 -20.71 -2.79
C LEU A 2 28.50 -19.31 -3.37
N SER A 3 27.59 -18.75 -4.17
CA SER A 3 27.73 -17.37 -4.64
C SER A 3 27.59 -16.39 -3.46
N MET A 4 28.23 -15.21 -3.58
CA MET A 4 28.11 -14.16 -2.55
C MET A 4 26.66 -13.73 -2.33
N GLY A 5 25.86 -13.67 -3.40
CA GLY A 5 24.44 -13.33 -3.31
C GLY A 5 23.62 -14.36 -2.55
N LEU A 6 23.87 -15.67 -2.79
CA LEU A 6 23.21 -16.75 -2.05
C LEU A 6 23.64 -16.76 -0.58
N GLY A 7 24.92 -16.49 -0.31
CA GLY A 7 25.43 -16.38 1.07
C GLY A 7 24.75 -15.23 1.83
N ALA A 8 24.62 -14.05 1.22
CA ALA A 8 23.92 -12.92 1.80
C ALA A 8 22.44 -13.19 2.07
N PHE A 9 21.76 -13.86 1.12
CA PHE A 9 20.36 -14.28 1.26
C PHE A 9 20.18 -15.24 2.45
N LEU A 10 21.03 -16.29 2.55
CA LEU A 10 20.97 -17.24 3.66
C LEU A 10 21.24 -16.57 5.00
N ALA A 11 22.22 -15.65 5.06
CA ALA A 11 22.47 -14.85 6.27
C ALA A 11 21.22 -14.04 6.66
N GLY A 12 20.54 -13.41 5.70
CA GLY A 12 19.30 -12.69 5.93
C GLY A 12 18.18 -13.58 6.48
N VAL A 13 18.02 -14.78 5.94
CA VAL A 13 17.04 -15.76 6.43
C VAL A 13 17.34 -16.18 7.87
N LEU A 14 18.60 -16.46 8.19
CA LEU A 14 19.00 -16.84 9.55
C LEU A 14 18.80 -15.72 10.59
N LEU A 15 18.99 -14.47 10.16
CA LEU A 15 18.79 -13.29 11.02
C LEU A 15 17.32 -12.88 11.15
N ALA A 16 16.45 -13.31 10.22
CA ALA A 16 15.05 -12.93 10.23
C ALA A 16 14.29 -13.36 11.49
N ASP A 17 14.66 -14.50 12.06
CA ASP A 17 14.07 -15.05 13.29
C ASP A 17 14.90 -14.74 14.56
N SER A 18 15.92 -13.88 14.44
CA SER A 18 16.78 -13.49 15.56
C SER A 18 16.06 -12.54 16.51
N GLU A 19 16.30 -12.70 17.82
CA GLU A 19 15.84 -11.74 18.85
C GLU A 19 16.41 -10.33 18.62
N PHE A 20 17.59 -10.23 17.99
CA PHE A 20 18.26 -8.96 17.66
C PHE A 20 17.82 -8.36 16.32
N ARG A 21 16.80 -8.91 15.65
CA ARG A 21 16.34 -8.46 14.33
C ARG A 21 16.13 -6.96 14.27
N HIS A 22 15.40 -6.40 15.22
CA HIS A 22 15.06 -4.96 15.21
C HIS A 22 16.27 -4.05 15.42
N GLU A 23 17.24 -4.50 16.22
CA GLU A 23 18.48 -3.76 16.43
C GLU A 23 19.35 -3.77 15.16
N ILE A 24 19.52 -4.94 14.54
CA ILE A 24 20.23 -5.09 13.27
C ILE A 24 19.56 -4.27 12.17
N GLU A 25 18.23 -4.32 12.07
CA GLU A 25 17.45 -3.57 11.10
C GLU A 25 17.67 -2.05 11.26
N SER A 26 17.66 -1.55 12.49
CA SER A 26 17.88 -0.12 12.77
C SER A 26 19.31 0.34 12.44
N GLN A 27 20.30 -0.53 12.62
CA GLN A 27 21.70 -0.24 12.28
C GLN A 27 21.96 -0.25 10.76
N ILE A 28 21.23 -1.08 10.02
CA ILE A 28 21.36 -1.20 8.55
C ILE A 28 20.54 -0.13 7.83
N GLU A 29 19.43 0.32 8.40
CA GLU A 29 18.49 1.25 7.75
C GLU A 29 19.14 2.51 7.14
N PRO A 30 20.14 3.18 7.79
CA PRO A 30 20.81 4.34 7.17
C PRO A 30 21.57 3.99 5.88
N PHE A 31 22.07 2.77 5.76
CA PHE A 31 22.87 2.29 4.62
C PHE A 31 22.02 1.66 3.53
N LYS A 32 20.81 1.22 3.85
CA LYS A 32 19.91 0.50 2.94
C LYS A 32 19.66 1.26 1.63
N GLY A 33 19.36 2.56 1.73
CA GLY A 33 19.13 3.40 0.54
C GLY A 33 20.38 3.54 -0.34
N LEU A 34 21.55 3.71 0.26
CA LEU A 34 22.82 3.81 -0.45
C LEU A 34 23.17 2.49 -1.15
N LEU A 35 23.11 1.38 -0.44
CA LEU A 35 23.43 0.05 -0.97
C LEU A 35 22.44 -0.35 -2.07
N LEU A 36 21.15 -0.04 -1.90
CA LEU A 36 20.13 -0.27 -2.91
C LEU A 36 20.41 0.58 -4.16
N GLY A 37 20.76 1.85 -4.01
CA GLY A 37 21.13 2.72 -5.12
C GLY A 37 22.35 2.22 -5.90
N LEU A 38 23.38 1.74 -5.19
CA LEU A 38 24.57 1.11 -5.83
C LEU A 38 24.19 -0.17 -6.59
N SER A 39 23.32 -1.00 -6.01
CA SER A 39 22.83 -2.21 -6.66
C SER A 39 22.07 -1.90 -7.96
N PHE A 40 21.17 -0.90 -7.94
CA PHE A 40 20.45 -0.48 -9.14
C PHE A 40 21.36 0.15 -10.20
N MET A 41 22.38 0.91 -9.78
CA MET A 41 23.38 1.40 -10.74
C MET A 41 24.16 0.27 -11.38
N ALA A 42 24.63 -0.70 -10.61
CA ALA A 42 25.35 -1.86 -11.13
C ALA A 42 24.47 -2.68 -12.10
N ALA A 43 23.21 -2.93 -11.74
CA ALA A 43 22.24 -3.56 -12.61
C ALA A 43 21.99 -2.77 -13.90
N GLY A 44 21.84 -1.45 -13.81
CA GLY A 44 21.69 -0.57 -14.97
C GLY A 44 22.89 -0.60 -15.91
N MET A 45 24.11 -0.61 -15.37
CA MET A 45 25.34 -0.72 -16.16
C MET A 45 25.52 -2.09 -16.82
N SER A 46 24.88 -3.15 -16.33
CA SER A 46 24.91 -4.47 -16.94
C SER A 46 23.98 -4.62 -18.15
N ILE A 47 23.13 -3.62 -18.42
CA ILE A 47 22.19 -3.66 -19.55
C ILE A 47 22.93 -3.26 -20.84
N ASP A 48 22.89 -4.14 -21.83
CA ASP A 48 23.44 -3.90 -23.15
C ASP A 48 22.48 -3.04 -23.99
N LEU A 49 22.67 -1.71 -23.96
CA LEU A 49 21.86 -0.74 -24.72
C LEU A 49 21.97 -0.95 -26.25
N PRO A 50 23.16 -1.19 -26.84
CA PRO A 50 23.29 -1.57 -28.24
C PRO A 50 22.41 -2.76 -28.63
N LEU A 51 22.31 -3.78 -27.80
CA LEU A 51 21.44 -4.95 -28.05
C LEU A 51 19.95 -4.56 -28.10
N ILE A 52 19.50 -3.64 -27.24
CA ILE A 52 18.11 -3.16 -27.24
C ILE A 52 17.80 -2.45 -28.57
N VAL A 53 18.75 -1.68 -29.09
CA VAL A 53 18.58 -0.98 -30.37
C VAL A 53 18.66 -1.95 -31.56
N ALA A 54 19.52 -2.98 -31.49
CA ALA A 54 19.68 -3.96 -32.55
C ALA A 54 18.51 -4.96 -32.63
N GLU A 55 17.95 -5.35 -31.50
CA GLU A 55 16.87 -6.36 -31.40
C GLU A 55 15.67 -5.78 -30.62
N PRO A 56 15.03 -4.68 -31.04
CA PRO A 56 13.99 -4.02 -30.23
C PRO A 56 12.74 -4.89 -30.09
N LEU A 57 12.35 -5.61 -31.15
CA LEU A 57 11.10 -6.38 -31.16
C LEU A 57 11.12 -7.54 -30.17
N PRO A 58 12.13 -8.45 -30.15
CA PRO A 58 12.19 -9.53 -29.15
C PRO A 58 12.25 -9.01 -27.72
N ILE A 59 12.99 -7.91 -27.46
CA ILE A 59 13.14 -7.36 -26.11
C ILE A 59 11.84 -6.73 -25.64
N VAL A 60 11.16 -5.93 -26.48
CA VAL A 60 9.87 -5.33 -26.12
C VAL A 60 8.81 -6.41 -25.94
N LEU A 61 8.71 -7.37 -26.83
CA LEU A 61 7.75 -8.49 -26.69
C LEU A 61 8.04 -9.32 -25.44
N GLY A 62 9.31 -9.62 -25.15
CA GLY A 62 9.70 -10.32 -23.94
C GLY A 62 9.35 -9.56 -22.67
N THR A 63 9.56 -8.23 -22.66
CA THR A 63 9.18 -7.35 -21.53
C THR A 63 7.67 -7.32 -21.33
N VAL A 64 6.91 -7.16 -22.41
CA VAL A 64 5.44 -7.16 -22.33
C VAL A 64 4.92 -8.53 -21.88
N ALA A 65 5.49 -9.62 -22.41
CA ALA A 65 5.12 -10.98 -22.00
C ALA A 65 5.42 -11.23 -20.52
N LEU A 66 6.59 -10.80 -20.03
CA LEU A 66 6.96 -10.90 -18.62
C LEU A 66 5.97 -10.15 -17.72
N LEU A 67 5.72 -8.88 -18.03
CA LEU A 67 4.80 -8.05 -17.27
C LEU A 67 3.36 -8.58 -17.31
N ALA A 68 2.89 -8.96 -18.49
CA ALA A 68 1.53 -9.48 -18.67
C ALA A 68 1.35 -10.81 -17.91
N THR A 69 2.26 -11.76 -18.06
CA THR A 69 2.18 -13.06 -17.39
C THR A 69 2.18 -12.90 -15.87
N LYS A 70 3.11 -12.11 -15.33
CA LYS A 70 3.18 -11.88 -13.89
C LYS A 70 1.95 -11.13 -13.39
N SER A 71 1.49 -10.08 -14.12
CA SER A 71 0.28 -9.35 -13.73
C SER A 71 -0.95 -10.25 -13.70
N VAL A 72 -1.14 -11.11 -14.71
CA VAL A 72 -2.29 -12.03 -14.77
C VAL A 72 -2.24 -13.05 -13.64
N VAL A 73 -1.08 -13.65 -13.37
CA VAL A 73 -0.93 -14.62 -12.29
C VAL A 73 -1.21 -13.98 -10.93
N LEU A 74 -0.62 -12.82 -10.67
CA LEU A 74 -0.80 -12.09 -9.41
C LEU A 74 -2.25 -11.60 -9.25
N PHE A 75 -2.87 -11.11 -10.32
CA PHE A 75 -4.27 -10.74 -10.35
C PHE A 75 -5.18 -11.94 -10.01
N ALA A 76 -4.94 -13.10 -10.61
CA ALA A 76 -5.70 -14.31 -10.33
C ALA A 76 -5.56 -14.77 -8.87
N ILE A 77 -4.34 -14.71 -8.32
CA ILE A 77 -4.08 -15.03 -6.91
C ILE A 77 -4.79 -14.04 -5.99
N ALA A 78 -4.74 -12.74 -6.30
CA ALA A 78 -5.40 -11.71 -5.50
C ALA A 78 -6.93 -11.86 -5.48
N LEU A 79 -7.54 -12.24 -6.62
CA LEU A 79 -8.99 -12.41 -6.70
C LEU A 79 -9.48 -13.64 -5.94
N ARG A 80 -8.81 -14.78 -6.08
CA ARG A 80 -9.40 -16.04 -5.58
C ARG A 80 -8.89 -16.49 -4.21
N PRO A 81 -7.62 -16.71 -3.92
CA PRO A 81 -7.26 -17.05 -2.55
C PRO A 81 -7.33 -15.86 -1.60
N ALA A 82 -6.92 -14.64 -2.04
CA ALA A 82 -6.87 -13.47 -1.17
C ALA A 82 -8.20 -12.70 -1.05
N ARG A 83 -9.22 -13.02 -1.87
CA ARG A 83 -10.54 -12.39 -1.86
C ARG A 83 -10.52 -10.86 -1.95
N MET A 84 -9.54 -10.31 -2.64
CA MET A 84 -9.42 -8.86 -2.88
C MET A 84 -10.45 -8.41 -3.91
N SER A 85 -10.82 -7.13 -3.87
CA SER A 85 -11.62 -6.54 -4.95
C SER A 85 -10.83 -6.56 -6.26
N TRP A 86 -11.51 -6.55 -7.40
CA TRP A 86 -10.86 -6.57 -8.72
C TRP A 86 -9.90 -5.39 -8.92
N ARG A 87 -10.16 -4.25 -8.29
CA ARG A 87 -9.33 -3.05 -8.35
C ARG A 87 -8.03 -3.21 -7.55
N GLU A 88 -8.15 -3.69 -6.33
CA GLU A 88 -6.99 -4.01 -5.48
C GLU A 88 -6.15 -5.11 -6.11
N ALA A 89 -6.80 -6.14 -6.68
CA ALA A 89 -6.13 -7.22 -7.39
C ALA A 89 -5.38 -6.70 -8.64
N LEU A 90 -5.98 -5.77 -9.40
CA LEU A 90 -5.33 -5.17 -10.56
C LEU A 90 -4.14 -4.30 -10.16
N GLN A 91 -4.28 -3.48 -9.12
CA GLN A 91 -3.17 -2.69 -8.59
C GLN A 91 -2.02 -3.59 -8.12
N LEU A 92 -2.32 -4.62 -7.34
CA LEU A 92 -1.34 -5.57 -6.86
C LEU A 92 -0.62 -6.26 -8.03
N GLY A 93 -1.38 -6.73 -9.02
CA GLY A 93 -0.86 -7.39 -10.21
C GLY A 93 0.13 -6.52 -10.98
N VAL A 94 -0.20 -5.24 -11.19
CA VAL A 94 0.67 -4.31 -11.93
C VAL A 94 1.91 -3.91 -11.11
N VAL A 95 1.73 -3.61 -9.82
CA VAL A 95 2.85 -3.18 -8.95
C VAL A 95 3.89 -4.28 -8.75
N LEU A 96 3.46 -5.53 -8.62
CA LEU A 96 4.37 -6.66 -8.38
C LEU A 96 4.80 -7.39 -9.67
N ALA A 97 4.35 -6.95 -10.86
CA ALA A 97 4.68 -7.59 -12.12
C ALA A 97 6.13 -7.35 -12.57
N LEU A 98 6.82 -6.37 -12.00
CA LEU A 98 8.22 -6.04 -12.36
C LEU A 98 9.14 -7.28 -12.24
N GLY A 99 10.18 -7.30 -13.04
CA GLY A 99 11.27 -8.26 -12.90
C GLY A 99 11.94 -8.07 -11.53
N GLY A 100 12.24 -9.16 -10.84
CA GLY A 100 12.95 -9.08 -9.56
C GLY A 100 14.44 -8.79 -9.78
N GLU A 101 15.04 -7.99 -8.91
CA GLU A 101 16.47 -7.64 -8.93
C GLU A 101 17.40 -8.85 -8.81
N PHE A 102 16.93 -9.92 -8.14
CA PHE A 102 17.67 -11.17 -8.06
C PHE A 102 17.85 -11.88 -9.41
N ALA A 103 17.05 -11.52 -10.43
CA ALA A 103 17.22 -12.08 -11.79
C ALA A 103 18.63 -11.85 -12.32
N PHE A 104 19.24 -10.69 -12.08
CA PHE A 104 20.61 -10.40 -12.53
C PHE A 104 21.63 -11.37 -11.93
N VAL A 105 21.51 -11.68 -10.65
CA VAL A 105 22.39 -12.64 -9.95
C VAL A 105 22.16 -14.06 -10.45
N VAL A 106 20.88 -14.48 -10.56
CA VAL A 106 20.51 -15.82 -11.00
C VAL A 106 20.96 -16.06 -12.43
N LEU A 107 20.78 -15.10 -13.33
CA LEU A 107 21.20 -15.22 -14.73
C LEU A 107 22.74 -15.29 -14.85
N ALA A 108 23.48 -14.51 -14.05
CA ALA A 108 24.94 -14.58 -14.03
C ALA A 108 25.44 -15.95 -13.54
N GLU A 109 24.82 -16.54 -12.50
CA GLU A 109 25.16 -17.87 -12.04
C GLU A 109 24.75 -18.96 -13.05
N ALA A 110 23.64 -18.79 -13.77
CA ALA A 110 23.20 -19.71 -14.81
C ALA A 110 24.21 -19.80 -15.98
N VAL A 111 24.81 -18.67 -16.37
CA VAL A 111 25.90 -18.66 -17.38
C VAL A 111 27.15 -19.36 -16.84
N LYS A 112 27.57 -19.06 -15.61
CA LYS A 112 28.72 -19.74 -14.99
C LYS A 112 28.53 -21.25 -14.88
N ALA A 113 27.31 -21.72 -14.66
CA ALA A 113 26.94 -23.12 -14.61
C ALA A 113 26.78 -23.74 -16.01
N GLY A 114 26.89 -22.95 -17.08
CA GLY A 114 26.73 -23.46 -18.46
C GLY A 114 25.28 -23.79 -18.83
N LEU A 115 24.29 -23.29 -18.07
CA LEU A 115 22.86 -23.56 -18.31
C LEU A 115 22.29 -22.69 -19.43
N ILE A 116 22.81 -21.48 -19.59
CA ILE A 116 22.44 -20.54 -20.65
C ILE A 116 23.70 -19.90 -21.24
N ASP A 117 23.62 -19.45 -22.47
CA ASP A 117 24.70 -18.71 -23.12
C ASP A 117 24.63 -17.20 -22.76
N THR A 118 25.71 -16.48 -23.04
CA THR A 118 25.82 -15.04 -22.77
C THR A 118 24.82 -14.21 -23.59
N ALA A 119 24.50 -14.66 -24.81
CA ALA A 119 23.55 -13.95 -25.66
C ALA A 119 22.14 -13.98 -25.08
N LEU A 120 21.71 -15.15 -24.61
CA LEU A 120 20.41 -15.27 -23.92
C LEU A 120 20.41 -14.50 -22.59
N GLN A 121 21.51 -14.54 -21.82
CA GLN A 121 21.66 -13.75 -20.60
C GLN A 121 21.44 -12.26 -20.89
N ASN A 122 22.13 -11.69 -21.87
CA ASN A 122 22.05 -10.28 -22.22
C ASN A 122 20.61 -9.87 -22.60
N ARG A 123 19.90 -10.70 -23.38
CA ARG A 123 18.49 -10.47 -23.71
C ARG A 123 17.59 -10.49 -22.46
N LEU A 124 17.76 -11.48 -21.59
CA LEU A 124 16.97 -11.59 -20.36
C LEU A 124 17.26 -10.45 -19.39
N VAL A 125 18.53 -10.03 -19.25
CA VAL A 125 18.93 -8.86 -18.46
C VAL A 125 18.27 -7.58 -19.00
N ALA A 126 18.27 -7.39 -20.33
CA ALA A 126 17.62 -6.25 -20.97
C ALA A 126 16.09 -6.25 -20.73
N ILE A 127 15.42 -7.41 -20.85
CA ILE A 127 13.99 -7.60 -20.60
C ILE A 127 13.65 -7.25 -19.14
N VAL A 128 14.40 -7.81 -18.19
CA VAL A 128 14.19 -7.57 -16.75
C VAL A 128 14.42 -6.09 -16.41
N GLY A 129 15.54 -5.51 -16.86
CA GLY A 129 15.87 -4.11 -16.62
C GLY A 129 14.82 -3.15 -17.19
N LEU A 130 14.36 -3.41 -18.42
CA LEU A 130 13.31 -2.62 -19.06
C LEU A 130 11.97 -2.76 -18.31
N SER A 131 11.64 -3.95 -17.82
CA SER A 131 10.43 -4.16 -17.00
C SER A 131 10.46 -3.36 -15.71
N MET A 132 11.62 -3.24 -15.06
CA MET A 132 11.80 -2.42 -13.86
C MET A 132 11.66 -0.91 -14.18
N ALA A 133 12.26 -0.45 -15.29
CA ALA A 133 12.16 0.94 -15.73
C ALA A 133 10.72 1.35 -16.13
N LEU A 134 9.93 0.41 -16.66
CA LEU A 134 8.53 0.67 -17.06
C LEU A 134 7.54 0.62 -15.87
N THR A 135 7.93 0.08 -14.74
CA THR A 135 7.02 -0.09 -13.59
C THR A 135 6.42 1.22 -13.08
N PRO A 136 7.16 2.33 -12.89
CA PRO A 136 6.56 3.60 -12.49
C PRO A 136 5.52 4.12 -13.50
N LEU A 137 5.76 3.92 -14.79
CA LEU A 137 4.83 4.32 -15.84
C LEU A 137 3.55 3.48 -15.81
N SER A 138 3.68 2.18 -15.60
CA SER A 138 2.52 1.29 -15.44
C SER A 138 1.71 1.61 -14.19
N MET A 139 2.34 2.00 -13.08
CA MET A 139 1.64 2.49 -11.88
C MET A 139 0.86 3.77 -12.15
N ILE A 140 1.45 4.73 -12.88
CA ILE A 140 0.76 5.96 -13.26
C ILE A 140 -0.42 5.65 -14.19
N ALA A 141 -0.23 4.76 -15.16
CA ALA A 141 -1.27 4.35 -16.11
C ALA A 141 -2.45 3.71 -15.38
N ILE A 142 -2.20 2.72 -14.50
CA ILE A 142 -3.26 2.06 -13.75
C ILE A 142 -3.99 3.03 -12.81
N ALA A 143 -3.27 3.95 -12.16
CA ALA A 143 -3.88 4.97 -11.31
C ALA A 143 -4.83 5.89 -12.11
N ARG A 144 -4.46 6.25 -13.36
CA ARG A 144 -5.35 7.02 -14.25
C ARG A 144 -6.58 6.22 -14.66
N VAL A 145 -6.40 4.96 -15.05
CA VAL A 145 -7.52 4.07 -15.42
C VAL A 145 -8.49 3.92 -14.24
N LEU A 146 -7.99 3.65 -13.04
CA LEU A 146 -8.85 3.47 -11.86
C LEU A 146 -9.58 4.75 -11.43
N ARG A 147 -8.99 5.93 -11.68
CA ARG A 147 -9.68 7.21 -11.49
C ARG A 147 -10.80 7.44 -12.49
N ALA A 148 -10.64 6.98 -13.73
CA ALA A 148 -11.67 7.07 -14.75
C ALA A 148 -12.91 6.20 -14.45
N TYR A 149 -12.72 5.15 -13.65
CA TYR A 149 -13.80 4.27 -13.17
C TYR A 149 -13.93 4.40 -11.65
N PRO A 150 -14.48 5.50 -11.12
CA PRO A 150 -14.62 5.65 -9.68
C PRO A 150 -15.49 4.52 -9.14
N GLU A 151 -15.08 3.96 -8.01
CA GLU A 151 -15.93 3.04 -7.28
C GLU A 151 -17.19 3.82 -6.90
N LYS A 152 -18.34 3.42 -7.42
CA LYS A 152 -19.62 3.87 -6.89
C LYS A 152 -19.72 3.27 -5.49
N ALA A 153 -19.14 3.95 -4.49
CA ALA A 153 -19.54 3.71 -3.13
C ALA A 153 -21.06 3.91 -3.14
N ALA A 154 -21.81 2.82 -2.96
CA ALA A 154 -23.25 2.98 -2.74
C ALA A 154 -23.38 4.01 -1.63
N PRO A 155 -24.19 5.08 -1.81
CA PRO A 155 -24.37 6.08 -0.78
C PRO A 155 -24.84 5.32 0.48
N ARG A 156 -23.94 5.12 1.43
CA ARG A 156 -24.34 4.52 2.69
C ARG A 156 -25.22 5.54 3.37
N ALA A 157 -26.47 5.18 3.63
CA ALA A 157 -27.35 6.02 4.42
C ALA A 157 -26.65 6.31 5.76
N PHE A 158 -26.72 7.57 6.21
CA PHE A 158 -26.20 7.91 7.53
C PHE A 158 -26.91 7.06 8.58
N ASP A 159 -26.17 6.64 9.60
CA ASP A 159 -26.75 5.84 10.67
C ASP A 159 -27.81 6.66 11.42
N ALA A 160 -28.90 5.99 11.77
CA ALA A 160 -29.84 6.56 12.72
C ALA A 160 -29.16 6.63 14.10
N ILE A 161 -28.92 7.82 14.59
CA ILE A 161 -28.35 8.04 15.92
C ILE A 161 -29.49 7.89 16.91
N PRO A 162 -29.40 6.94 17.87
CA PRO A 162 -30.42 6.83 18.92
C PRO A 162 -30.57 8.13 19.71
N ASP A 163 -31.77 8.42 20.18
CA ASP A 163 -32.04 9.59 21.02
C ASP A 163 -31.32 9.44 22.38
N HIS A 164 -30.05 9.75 22.35
CA HIS A 164 -29.18 9.78 23.52
C HIS A 164 -28.71 11.20 23.75
N GLN A 165 -28.67 11.63 24.98
CA GLN A 165 -28.07 12.92 25.35
C GLN A 165 -26.60 12.68 25.68
N PRO A 166 -25.67 12.75 24.70
CA PRO A 166 -24.25 12.54 24.94
C PRO A 166 -23.71 13.79 25.69
N GLN A 167 -22.77 13.57 26.60
CA GLN A 167 -22.04 14.68 27.17
C GLN A 167 -21.00 15.25 26.20
N VAL A 168 -20.47 14.39 25.30
CA VAL A 168 -19.42 14.73 24.36
C VAL A 168 -19.78 14.25 22.97
N ILE A 169 -19.57 15.10 21.95
CA ILE A 169 -19.56 14.74 20.55
C ILE A 169 -18.12 14.78 20.04
N LEU A 170 -17.69 13.69 19.42
CA LEU A 170 -16.37 13.53 18.85
C LEU A 170 -16.48 13.45 17.32
N ALA A 171 -16.02 14.48 16.63
CA ALA A 171 -15.97 14.51 15.17
C ALA A 171 -14.61 13.99 14.68
N GLY A 172 -14.62 12.90 13.91
CA GLY A 172 -13.44 12.18 13.46
C GLY A 172 -12.98 11.09 14.44
N PHE A 173 -12.85 9.87 13.95
CA PHE A 173 -12.43 8.71 14.74
C PHE A 173 -11.09 8.12 14.23
N GLY A 174 -10.22 8.98 13.69
CA GLY A 174 -8.84 8.68 13.33
C GLY A 174 -7.97 8.38 14.55
N ARG A 175 -6.65 8.34 14.38
CA ARG A 175 -5.70 8.01 15.47
C ARG A 175 -5.89 8.86 16.73
N PHE A 176 -6.04 10.17 16.57
CA PHE A 176 -6.26 11.08 17.69
C PHE A 176 -7.64 10.89 18.32
N GLY A 177 -8.70 10.78 17.51
CA GLY A 177 -10.06 10.52 17.98
C GLY A 177 -10.17 9.24 18.81
N GLN A 178 -9.44 8.19 18.42
CA GLN A 178 -9.39 6.94 19.19
C GLN A 178 -8.75 7.10 20.57
N ILE A 179 -7.69 7.92 20.68
CA ILE A 179 -7.06 8.21 21.99
C ILE A 179 -8.05 8.94 22.88
N VAL A 180 -8.72 9.96 22.36
CA VAL A 180 -9.76 10.73 23.08
C VAL A 180 -10.90 9.80 23.52
N ALA A 181 -11.39 8.93 22.61
CA ALA A 181 -12.46 7.99 22.94
C ALA A 181 -12.06 7.01 24.05
N ARG A 182 -10.83 6.52 24.09
CA ARG A 182 -10.32 5.66 25.18
C ARG A 182 -10.34 6.37 26.52
N ILE A 183 -9.96 7.66 26.55
CA ILE A 183 -10.00 8.49 27.76
C ILE A 183 -11.44 8.65 28.23
N LEU A 184 -12.37 8.96 27.31
CA LEU A 184 -13.78 9.14 27.63
C LEU A 184 -14.40 7.84 28.18
N VAL A 185 -14.07 6.68 27.58
CA VAL A 185 -14.50 5.36 28.08
C VAL A 185 -13.93 5.08 29.48
N ALA A 186 -12.64 5.35 29.71
CA ALA A 186 -11.99 5.13 30.99
C ALA A 186 -12.61 6.00 32.10
N GLN A 187 -13.03 7.22 31.75
CA GLN A 187 -13.72 8.16 32.65
C GLN A 187 -15.24 7.94 32.73
N LYS A 188 -15.77 6.93 32.02
CA LYS A 188 -17.21 6.64 31.94
C LYS A 188 -18.06 7.82 31.46
N ILE A 189 -17.48 8.68 30.60
CA ILE A 189 -18.16 9.82 30.01
C ILE A 189 -18.91 9.37 28.75
N PRO A 190 -20.26 9.50 28.67
CA PRO A 190 -21.01 9.14 27.50
C PRO A 190 -20.70 10.08 26.33
N PHE A 191 -20.34 9.50 25.17
CA PHE A 191 -20.04 10.26 23.96
C PHE A 191 -20.63 9.60 22.72
N ILE A 192 -20.79 10.39 21.67
CA ILE A 192 -21.10 9.95 20.30
C ILE A 192 -19.93 10.34 19.42
N ALA A 193 -19.42 9.39 18.63
CA ALA A 193 -18.38 9.66 17.63
C ALA A 193 -18.98 9.60 16.22
N LEU A 194 -18.61 10.56 15.37
CA LEU A 194 -18.99 10.65 13.96
C LEU A 194 -17.77 10.40 13.08
N GLU A 195 -17.92 9.49 12.10
CA GLU A 195 -16.86 9.12 11.15
C GLU A 195 -17.42 9.03 9.73
N THR A 196 -16.66 9.51 8.76
CA THR A 196 -17.03 9.52 7.35
C THR A 196 -16.40 8.38 6.54
N ASP A 197 -15.36 7.70 7.07
CA ASP A 197 -14.76 6.54 6.42
C ASP A 197 -15.47 5.25 6.81
N PRO A 198 -16.22 4.61 5.86
CA PRO A 198 -16.95 3.38 6.15
C PRO A 198 -16.05 2.20 6.57
N LYS A 199 -14.81 2.16 6.04
CA LYS A 199 -13.85 1.08 6.37
C LYS A 199 -13.37 1.19 7.81
N HIS A 200 -13.08 2.41 8.26
CA HIS A 200 -12.76 2.71 9.65
C HIS A 200 -13.91 2.40 10.59
N LEU A 201 -15.12 2.75 10.19
CA LEU A 201 -16.32 2.55 10.99
C LEU A 201 -16.57 1.07 11.31
N ASP A 202 -16.54 0.20 10.30
CA ASP A 202 -16.81 -1.23 10.47
C ASP A 202 -15.73 -1.92 11.32
N PHE A 203 -14.47 -1.48 11.19
CA PHE A 203 -13.39 -1.94 12.04
C PHE A 203 -13.62 -1.54 13.51
N MET A 204 -13.97 -0.29 13.76
CA MET A 204 -14.15 0.25 15.12
C MET A 204 -15.35 -0.36 15.86
N ARG A 205 -16.43 -0.64 15.16
CA ARG A 205 -17.62 -1.29 15.73
C ARG A 205 -17.35 -2.70 16.27
N ARG A 206 -16.43 -3.44 15.63
CA ARG A 206 -16.01 -4.75 16.10
C ARG A 206 -15.38 -4.73 17.49
N PHE A 207 -14.86 -3.58 17.91
CA PHE A 207 -14.28 -3.36 19.24
C PHE A 207 -15.26 -2.73 20.23
N GLY A 208 -16.58 -2.71 19.92
CA GLY A 208 -17.63 -2.25 20.82
C GLY A 208 -17.76 -0.73 20.93
N ASN A 209 -17.11 0.04 20.04
CA ASN A 209 -17.19 1.51 20.06
C ASN A 209 -18.54 2.01 19.48
N LYS A 210 -19.15 3.00 20.12
CA LYS A 210 -20.36 3.68 19.62
C LYS A 210 -20.00 4.74 18.61
N VAL A 211 -19.64 4.31 17.39
CA VAL A 211 -19.27 5.17 16.27
C VAL A 211 -20.35 5.10 15.21
N TYR A 212 -20.77 6.26 14.71
CA TYR A 212 -21.83 6.39 13.71
C TYR A 212 -21.25 6.93 12.40
N PHE A 213 -21.80 6.43 11.30
CA PHE A 213 -21.46 6.95 9.97
C PHE A 213 -22.14 8.32 9.79
N GLY A 214 -21.34 9.35 9.69
CA GLY A 214 -21.86 10.69 9.50
C GLY A 214 -20.80 11.75 9.28
N ASP A 215 -21.18 12.76 8.49
CA ASP A 215 -20.35 13.93 8.22
C ASP A 215 -20.66 15.03 9.25
N ALA A 216 -19.74 15.28 10.17
CA ALA A 216 -19.86 16.31 11.20
C ALA A 216 -19.88 17.74 10.64
N SER A 217 -19.63 17.97 9.36
CA SER A 217 -19.83 19.27 8.72
C SER A 217 -21.31 19.59 8.44
N ARG A 218 -22.21 18.63 8.64
CA ARG A 218 -23.64 18.79 8.41
C ARG A 218 -24.37 19.18 9.69
N PRO A 219 -25.01 20.39 9.74
CA PRO A 219 -25.72 20.85 10.93
C PRO A 219 -26.89 19.96 11.35
N ASP A 220 -27.59 19.35 10.38
CA ASP A 220 -28.71 18.45 10.63
C ASP A 220 -28.26 17.19 11.38
N LEU A 221 -27.10 16.64 10.98
CA LEU A 221 -26.52 15.46 11.61
C LEU A 221 -25.98 15.75 13.01
N LEU A 222 -25.32 16.90 13.20
CA LEU A 222 -24.87 17.34 14.52
C LEU A 222 -26.04 17.54 15.49
N ARG A 223 -27.15 18.11 15.04
CA ARG A 223 -28.37 18.23 15.85
C ARG A 223 -28.92 16.84 16.21
N ALA A 224 -29.01 15.93 15.26
CA ALA A 224 -29.43 14.55 15.52
C ALA A 224 -28.50 13.82 16.49
N ALA A 225 -27.19 14.13 16.45
CA ALA A 225 -26.20 13.61 17.40
C ALA A 225 -26.31 14.25 18.81
N GLY A 226 -27.20 15.23 19.01
CA GLY A 226 -27.39 15.87 20.29
C GLY A 226 -26.48 17.07 20.56
N ALA A 227 -25.98 17.75 19.52
CA ALA A 227 -25.08 18.92 19.68
C ALA A 227 -25.67 20.03 20.49
N GLY A 228 -26.99 20.22 20.44
CA GLY A 228 -27.67 21.24 21.25
C GLY A 228 -27.69 21.00 22.77
N SER A 229 -27.44 19.77 23.22
CA SER A 229 -27.41 19.37 24.63
C SER A 229 -26.02 18.89 25.10
N ALA A 230 -25.09 18.68 24.19
CA ALA A 230 -23.73 18.25 24.52
C ALA A 230 -22.97 19.35 25.28
N LYS A 231 -22.16 18.93 26.26
CA LYS A 231 -21.32 19.84 27.04
C LYS A 231 -20.02 20.18 26.32
N LEU A 232 -19.56 19.29 25.44
CA LEU A 232 -18.29 19.41 24.75
C LEU A 232 -18.37 18.84 23.33
N PHE A 233 -17.83 19.60 22.40
CA PHE A 233 -17.58 19.14 21.03
C PHE A 233 -16.06 19.05 20.80
N ILE A 234 -15.59 17.88 20.36
CA ILE A 234 -14.18 17.64 20.09
C ILE A 234 -14.02 17.39 18.60
N ASN A 235 -13.28 18.26 17.92
CA ASN A 235 -12.96 18.12 16.50
C ASN A 235 -11.59 17.44 16.35
N ALA A 236 -11.61 16.16 15.98
CA ALA A 236 -10.44 15.29 15.77
C ALA A 236 -10.28 14.88 14.31
N ILE A 237 -10.82 15.67 13.38
CA ILE A 237 -10.75 15.38 11.93
C ILE A 237 -9.36 15.72 11.40
N ASP A 238 -8.77 14.79 10.68
CA ASP A 238 -7.51 14.99 9.98
C ASP A 238 -7.71 15.89 8.75
N GLY A 239 -6.75 16.79 8.52
CA GLY A 239 -6.78 17.73 7.40
C GLY A 239 -7.36 19.09 7.74
N ALA A 240 -6.56 20.14 7.55
CA ALA A 240 -6.88 21.52 7.95
C ALA A 240 -8.20 22.04 7.35
N GLU A 241 -8.46 21.75 6.07
CA GLU A 241 -9.67 22.23 5.39
C GLU A 241 -10.94 21.56 5.91
N ALA A 242 -10.92 20.24 6.12
CA ALA A 242 -12.06 19.51 6.67
C ALA A 242 -12.33 19.91 8.12
N ASN A 243 -11.27 20.06 8.92
CA ASN A 243 -11.34 20.51 10.30
C ASN A 243 -11.97 21.90 10.41
N LEU A 244 -11.54 22.87 9.58
CA LEU A 244 -12.11 24.21 9.54
C LEU A 244 -13.58 24.24 9.12
N ARG A 245 -14.00 23.38 8.18
CA ARG A 245 -15.40 23.28 7.78
C ARG A 245 -16.29 22.90 8.96
N VAL A 246 -15.87 21.90 9.73
CA VAL A 246 -16.63 21.42 10.90
C VAL A 246 -16.64 22.44 12.04
N THR A 247 -15.55 23.18 12.21
CA THR A 247 -15.45 24.20 13.26
C THR A 247 -16.35 25.45 12.99
N ARG A 248 -16.74 25.66 11.73
CA ARG A 248 -17.60 26.78 11.31
C ARG A 248 -19.11 26.50 11.42
N VAL A 249 -19.49 25.25 11.65
CA VAL A 249 -20.87 24.78 11.82
C VAL A 249 -21.32 24.94 13.27
#